data_35859770bd32c44167c43c59d7d31f24
#
_entry.id   35859770bd32c44167c43c59d7d31f24
#
_cell.length_a   1.000
_cell.length_b   1.000
_cell.length_c   1.000
_cell.angle_alpha   90.00
_cell.angle_beta   90.00
_cell.angle_gamma   90.00
#
_symmetry.space_group_name_H-M   'P 1'
#
loop_
_entity.id
_entity.type
_entity.pdbx_description
1 polymer ?
#
loop_
_entity_poly.entity_id
_entity_poly.type
_entity_poly.pdbx_seq_one_letter_code
_entity_poly.pdbx_strand_id
1 'polypeptide(L)'
;MRKLYVLGLLLLFFGQMGWSQFIQIGTGTTSSYLSGPIYRSAATSTFNWSKYAYIYTATELAAIPAGSMITQIEWEKAAGTITAPNNFEILLANNSATVLTTATTWGVVSAGATSVYNSTNQGFMGTAPGWESYILTTPFIYTGGTLQ
;
A
#
# COMPACT_ATOMS: atom_id res chain seq x y z
N MET A 1 50.37 -2.83 3.75
CA MET A 1 49.40 -2.85 2.63
C MET A 1 48.16 -3.76 2.89
N ARG A 2 48.31 -4.97 3.47
CA ARG A 2 47.12 -5.86 3.76
C ARG A 2 46.03 -5.25 4.64
N LYS A 3 46.37 -4.36 5.59
CA LYS A 3 45.37 -3.75 6.52
C LYS A 3 44.45 -2.73 5.82
N LEU A 4 44.89 -2.10 4.72
CA LEU A 4 44.08 -1.12 3.98
C LEU A 4 42.94 -1.79 3.18
N TYR A 5 43.19 -3.00 2.65
CA TYR A 5 42.18 -3.75 1.91
C TYR A 5 41.04 -4.26 2.81
N VAL A 6 41.35 -4.63 4.05
CA VAL A 6 40.34 -5.07 5.01
C VAL A 6 39.42 -3.91 5.42
N LEU A 7 39.98 -2.70 5.58
CA LEU A 7 39.20 -1.50 5.91
C LEU A 7 38.27 -1.10 4.73
N GLY A 8 38.80 -1.18 3.50
CA GLY A 8 38.00 -0.93 2.28
C GLY A 8 36.88 -1.93 2.09
N LEU A 9 37.13 -3.21 2.38
CA LEU A 9 36.11 -4.26 2.31
C LEU A 9 35.02 -4.08 3.39
N LEU A 10 35.42 -3.67 4.60
CA LEU A 10 34.47 -3.40 5.69
C LEU A 10 33.54 -2.23 5.35
N LEU A 11 34.06 -1.15 4.74
CA LEU A 11 33.28 0.00 4.30
C LEU A 11 32.27 -0.33 3.21
N LEU A 12 32.57 -1.29 2.34
CA LEU A 12 31.63 -1.76 1.31
C LEU A 12 30.43 -2.53 1.90
N PHE A 13 30.61 -3.19 3.04
CA PHE A 13 29.50 -3.89 3.72
C PHE A 13 28.55 -2.94 4.47
N PHE A 14 29.01 -1.79 4.92
CA PHE A 14 28.15 -0.81 5.59
C PHE A 14 27.27 0.00 4.63
N GLY A 15 27.59 0.03 3.35
CA GLY A 15 26.82 0.75 2.32
C GLY A 15 25.46 0.09 1.98
N GLN A 16 25.17 -1.08 2.51
CA GLN A 16 23.93 -1.84 2.23
C GLN A 16 22.88 -1.76 3.35
N MET A 17 23.07 -0.90 4.35
CA MET A 17 22.00 -0.63 5.30
C MET A 17 20.90 0.17 4.58
N GLY A 18 19.96 -0.54 3.99
CA GLY A 18 18.77 0.05 3.41
C GLY A 18 18.00 0.80 4.50
N TRP A 19 17.93 2.11 4.40
CA TRP A 19 17.12 2.92 5.27
C TRP A 19 15.65 2.68 4.88
N SER A 20 14.83 2.28 5.84
CA SER A 20 13.39 2.30 5.65
C SER A 20 12.95 3.75 5.48
N GLN A 21 12.28 4.04 4.39
CA GLN A 21 11.79 5.39 4.08
C GLN A 21 10.27 5.35 3.95
N PHE A 22 9.61 6.29 4.61
CA PHE A 22 8.19 6.57 4.35
C PHE A 22 8.06 7.60 3.25
N ILE A 23 7.20 7.29 2.28
CA ILE A 23 6.90 8.19 1.16
C ILE A 23 5.40 8.43 1.17
N GLN A 24 5.02 9.68 1.35
CA GLN A 24 3.64 10.11 1.27
C GLN A 24 3.29 10.45 -0.17
N ILE A 25 2.19 9.89 -0.66
CA ILE A 25 1.61 10.20 -1.96
C ILE A 25 0.39 11.08 -1.74
N GLY A 26 0.40 12.24 -2.40
CA GLY A 26 -0.65 13.24 -2.25
C GLY A 26 -0.45 14.15 -1.02
N THR A 27 -1.00 15.34 -1.13
CA THR A 27 -0.96 16.38 -0.08
C THR A 27 -2.35 16.94 0.22
N GLY A 28 -3.38 16.30 -0.35
CA GLY A 28 -4.77 16.73 -0.19
C GLY A 28 -5.27 16.52 1.23
N THR A 29 -6.02 17.48 1.74
CA THR A 29 -6.69 17.39 3.03
C THR A 29 -8.18 17.08 2.89
N THR A 30 -8.66 16.87 1.66
CA THR A 30 -10.07 16.56 1.40
C THR A 30 -10.30 15.07 1.60
N SER A 31 -11.11 14.72 2.57
CA SER A 31 -11.54 13.35 2.78
C SER A 31 -12.80 13.02 1.97
N SER A 32 -12.89 11.78 1.47
CA SER A 32 -14.11 11.26 0.88
C SER A 32 -14.54 10.02 1.65
N TYR A 33 -15.73 10.07 2.23
CA TYR A 33 -16.33 8.90 2.88
C TYR A 33 -16.87 7.86 1.89
N LEU A 34 -16.88 8.19 0.59
CA LEU A 34 -17.39 7.30 -0.46
C LEU A 34 -16.29 6.52 -1.19
N SER A 35 -15.02 6.87 -1.00
CA SER A 35 -13.91 6.36 -1.82
C SER A 35 -12.71 5.88 -1.01
N GLY A 36 -12.88 5.64 0.27
CA GLY A 36 -11.80 5.13 1.12
C GLY A 36 -11.58 3.63 0.94
N PRO A 37 -10.38 3.12 1.18
CA PRO A 37 -10.07 1.70 1.05
C PRO A 37 -10.88 0.82 2.01
N ILE A 38 -11.35 1.38 3.12
CA ILE A 38 -12.23 0.72 4.07
C ILE A 38 -13.49 1.57 4.20
N TYR A 39 -14.40 1.32 3.29
CA TYR A 39 -15.68 2.01 3.25
C TYR A 39 -16.82 1.01 3.27
N ARG A 40 -17.65 1.07 4.30
CA ARG A 40 -18.87 0.29 4.54
C ARG A 40 -18.70 -1.21 4.79
N SER A 41 -18.98 -1.53 6.01
CA SER A 41 -19.57 -2.79 6.42
C SER A 41 -20.70 -2.53 7.43
N ALA A 42 -21.59 -1.59 7.12
CA ALA A 42 -22.69 -1.34 8.05
C ALA A 42 -23.70 -2.49 7.98
N ALA A 43 -24.05 -3.04 9.12
CA ALA A 43 -25.06 -4.10 9.26
C ALA A 43 -26.44 -3.72 8.67
N THR A 44 -26.68 -2.45 8.40
CA THR A 44 -27.90 -1.90 7.80
C THR A 44 -27.76 -1.62 6.31
N SER A 45 -26.61 -1.86 5.72
CA SER A 45 -26.37 -1.63 4.29
C SER A 45 -26.73 -2.89 3.50
N THR A 46 -27.32 -2.71 2.33
CA THR A 46 -27.55 -3.78 1.35
C THR A 46 -26.23 -4.40 0.86
N PHE A 47 -25.11 -3.73 1.07
CA PHE A 47 -23.79 -4.14 0.64
C PHE A 47 -22.90 -4.45 1.85
N ASN A 48 -22.61 -5.72 2.07
CA ASN A 48 -21.74 -6.19 3.16
C ASN A 48 -20.25 -6.18 2.79
N TRP A 49 -19.90 -5.75 1.60
CA TRP A 49 -18.53 -5.73 1.10
C TRP A 49 -18.32 -4.60 0.10
N SER A 50 -17.09 -4.17 -0.01
CA SER A 50 -16.66 -3.17 -1.00
C SER A 50 -15.29 -3.56 -1.57
N LYS A 51 -15.06 -3.17 -2.82
CA LYS A 51 -13.77 -3.33 -3.51
C LYS A 51 -13.40 -2.00 -4.12
N TYR A 52 -12.17 -1.60 -3.90
CA TYR A 52 -11.61 -0.36 -4.44
C TYR A 52 -10.33 -0.68 -5.19
N ALA A 53 -10.09 0.04 -6.25
CA ALA A 53 -8.83 -0.01 -6.96
C ALA A 53 -8.32 1.40 -7.17
N TYR A 54 -7.03 1.56 -6.97
CA TYR A 54 -6.31 2.82 -7.13
C TYR A 54 -5.16 2.58 -8.10
N ILE A 55 -4.82 3.60 -8.86
CA ILE A 55 -3.61 3.63 -9.67
C ILE A 55 -2.75 4.79 -9.17
N TYR A 56 -1.52 4.47 -8.84
CA TYR A 56 -0.48 5.45 -8.55
C TYR A 56 0.47 5.48 -9.72
N THR A 57 0.55 6.61 -10.38
CA THR A 57 1.36 6.79 -11.57
C THR A 57 2.86 6.83 -11.25
N ALA A 58 3.69 6.57 -12.24
CA ALA A 58 5.14 6.68 -12.10
C ALA A 58 5.59 8.07 -11.59
N THR A 59 4.84 9.12 -11.93
CA THR A 59 5.14 10.49 -11.45
C THR A 59 4.88 10.63 -9.96
N GLU A 60 3.76 10.08 -9.46
CA GLU A 60 3.44 10.10 -8.03
C GLU A 60 4.42 9.24 -7.21
N LEU A 61 4.94 8.18 -7.82
CA LEU A 61 5.88 7.23 -7.22
C LEU A 61 7.34 7.57 -7.48
N ALA A 62 7.66 8.74 -8.06
CA ALA A 62 9.01 9.09 -8.49
C ALA A 62 10.07 9.03 -7.38
N ALA A 63 9.64 9.16 -6.12
CA ALA A 63 10.53 9.03 -4.96
C ALA A 63 10.86 7.57 -4.58
N ILE A 64 10.19 6.59 -5.19
CA ILE A 64 10.41 5.16 -4.93
C ILE A 64 11.26 4.59 -6.08
N PRO A 65 12.53 4.24 -5.85
CA PRO A 65 13.35 3.61 -6.88
C PRO A 65 12.78 2.25 -7.33
N ALA A 66 12.92 1.93 -8.60
CA ALA A 66 12.66 0.57 -9.07
C ALA A 66 13.53 -0.45 -8.33
N GLY A 67 12.96 -1.58 -7.96
CA GLY A 67 13.60 -2.59 -7.12
C GLY A 67 13.40 -2.38 -5.63
N SER A 68 12.75 -1.28 -5.21
CA SER A 68 12.41 -1.06 -3.80
C SER A 68 11.41 -2.10 -3.32
N MET A 69 11.57 -2.50 -2.06
CA MET A 69 10.66 -3.40 -1.37
C MET A 69 9.67 -2.60 -0.54
N ILE A 70 8.39 -2.71 -0.87
CA ILE A 70 7.29 -2.15 -0.08
C ILE A 70 6.95 -3.17 1.01
N THR A 71 7.05 -2.76 2.25
CA THR A 71 6.80 -3.61 3.43
C THR A 71 5.62 -3.14 4.25
N GLN A 72 5.13 -1.93 4.00
CA GLN A 72 4.04 -1.31 4.74
C GLN A 72 3.27 -0.35 3.84
N ILE A 73 1.98 -0.29 4.03
CA ILE A 73 1.08 0.68 3.41
C ILE A 73 0.29 1.35 4.51
N GLU A 74 0.06 2.65 4.34
CA GLU A 74 -0.74 3.45 5.26
C GLU A 74 -1.78 4.26 4.50
N TRP A 75 -2.94 4.46 5.11
CA TRP A 75 -3.94 5.41 4.66
C TRP A 75 -4.27 6.38 5.77
N GLU A 76 -4.39 7.64 5.43
CA GLU A 76 -4.86 8.65 6.36
C GLU A 76 -6.38 8.54 6.49
N LYS A 77 -6.82 8.33 7.73
CA LYS A 77 -8.21 8.25 8.11
C LYS A 77 -8.67 9.58 8.70
N ALA A 78 -9.71 10.17 8.13
CA ALA A 78 -10.31 11.39 8.66
C ALA A 78 -11.23 11.11 9.86
N ALA A 79 -12.01 10.03 9.81
CA ALA A 79 -12.94 9.63 10.86
C ALA A 79 -13.42 8.19 10.64
N GLY A 80 -14.17 7.68 11.60
CA GLY A 80 -14.84 6.37 11.49
C GLY A 80 -14.14 5.26 12.25
N THR A 81 -14.86 4.17 12.48
CA THR A 81 -14.40 2.96 13.17
C THR A 81 -14.90 1.73 12.45
N ILE A 82 -14.15 0.65 12.57
CA ILE A 82 -14.64 -0.69 12.26
C ILE A 82 -15.27 -1.24 13.55
N THR A 83 -16.55 -1.56 13.51
CA THR A 83 -17.31 -2.01 14.69
C THR A 83 -17.36 -3.53 14.83
N ALA A 84 -16.94 -4.27 13.82
CA ALA A 84 -16.92 -5.73 13.84
C ALA A 84 -15.68 -6.25 13.09
N PRO A 85 -15.20 -7.47 13.38
CA PRO A 85 -14.16 -8.11 12.62
C PRO A 85 -14.60 -8.26 11.15
N ASN A 86 -13.71 -7.92 10.24
CA ASN A 86 -13.96 -7.99 8.81
C ASN A 86 -12.81 -8.72 8.10
N ASN A 87 -13.13 -9.37 7.00
CA ASN A 87 -12.11 -9.80 6.07
C ASN A 87 -11.60 -8.57 5.32
N PHE A 88 -10.30 -8.39 5.34
CA PHE A 88 -9.64 -7.28 4.65
C PHE A 88 -8.43 -7.79 3.89
N GLU A 89 -8.35 -7.46 2.62
CA GLU A 89 -7.26 -7.87 1.74
C GLU A 89 -6.74 -6.68 0.96
N ILE A 90 -5.41 -6.60 0.84
CA ILE A 90 -4.71 -5.65 0.00
C ILE A 90 -3.99 -6.43 -1.09
N LEU A 91 -4.23 -6.02 -2.32
CA LEU A 91 -3.58 -6.55 -3.51
C LEU A 91 -2.69 -5.47 -4.12
N LEU A 92 -1.49 -5.83 -4.55
CA LEU A 92 -0.61 -4.95 -5.31
C LEU A 92 -0.23 -5.56 -6.65
N ALA A 93 -0.13 -4.72 -7.66
CA ALA A 93 0.38 -5.09 -8.98
C ALA A 93 1.26 -3.98 -9.56
N ASN A 94 2.41 -4.36 -10.12
CA ASN A 94 3.12 -3.48 -11.04
C ASN A 94 2.33 -3.44 -12.35
N ASN A 95 2.00 -2.25 -12.84
CA ASN A 95 1.12 -2.07 -13.99
C ASN A 95 1.71 -1.05 -14.97
N SER A 96 1.22 -1.06 -16.19
CA SER A 96 1.49 -0.03 -17.20
C SER A 96 0.28 0.89 -17.44
N ALA A 97 -0.89 0.54 -16.93
CA ALA A 97 -2.08 1.38 -17.04
C ALA A 97 -1.93 2.65 -16.21
N THR A 98 -2.35 3.77 -16.75
CA THR A 98 -2.32 5.08 -16.08
C THR A 98 -3.70 5.54 -15.64
N VAL A 99 -4.73 4.80 -15.98
CA VAL A 99 -6.12 5.11 -15.66
C VAL A 99 -6.96 3.84 -15.59
N LEU A 100 -7.90 3.81 -14.66
CA LEU A 100 -8.98 2.82 -14.65
C LEU A 100 -10.18 3.36 -15.41
N THR A 101 -10.63 2.63 -16.40
CA THR A 101 -11.85 3.00 -17.16
C THR A 101 -13.10 2.51 -16.42
N THR A 102 -14.22 3.16 -16.64
CA THR A 102 -15.51 2.80 -16.00
C THR A 102 -16.02 1.40 -16.38
N ALA A 103 -15.53 0.84 -17.47
CA ALA A 103 -15.87 -0.51 -17.93
C ALA A 103 -14.96 -1.62 -17.38
N THR A 104 -13.94 -1.26 -16.57
CA THR A 104 -13.00 -2.24 -16.04
C THR A 104 -13.65 -3.07 -14.92
N THR A 105 -13.70 -4.38 -15.12
CA THR A 105 -14.24 -5.30 -14.09
C THR A 105 -13.19 -5.62 -13.03
N TRP A 106 -13.64 -6.04 -11.84
CA TRP A 106 -12.73 -6.45 -10.77
C TRP A 106 -11.77 -7.58 -11.21
N GLY A 107 -12.26 -8.55 -11.97
CA GLY A 107 -11.41 -9.64 -12.46
C GLY A 107 -10.26 -9.17 -13.34
N VAL A 108 -10.47 -8.12 -14.13
CA VAL A 108 -9.41 -7.50 -14.94
C VAL A 108 -8.45 -6.70 -14.05
N VAL A 109 -8.99 -5.91 -13.13
CA VAL A 109 -8.19 -5.09 -12.20
C VAL A 109 -7.29 -5.94 -11.32
N SER A 110 -7.82 -7.04 -10.77
CA SER A 110 -7.06 -7.91 -9.86
C SER A 110 -6.22 -8.98 -10.57
N ALA A 111 -6.26 -9.06 -11.89
CA ALA A 111 -5.50 -10.05 -12.65
C ALA A 111 -3.99 -9.83 -12.46
N GLY A 112 -3.29 -10.86 -12.02
CA GLY A 112 -1.85 -10.81 -11.77
C GLY A 112 -1.43 -10.01 -10.52
N ALA A 113 -2.37 -9.48 -9.75
CA ALA A 113 -2.05 -8.82 -8.50
C ALA A 113 -1.62 -9.84 -7.42
N THR A 114 -0.70 -9.41 -6.58
CA THR A 114 -0.21 -10.19 -5.44
C THR A 114 -0.99 -9.79 -4.20
N SER A 115 -1.53 -10.77 -3.46
CA SER A 115 -2.10 -10.54 -2.13
C SER A 115 -0.94 -10.29 -1.16
N VAL A 116 -0.83 -9.05 -0.71
CA VAL A 116 0.27 -8.60 0.15
C VAL A 116 -0.13 -8.48 1.61
N TYR A 117 -1.42 -8.36 1.86
CA TYR A 117 -2.01 -8.34 3.19
C TYR A 117 -3.36 -9.05 3.15
N ASN A 118 -3.59 -9.93 4.09
CA ASN A 118 -4.88 -10.60 4.26
C ASN A 118 -5.15 -10.81 5.74
N SER A 119 -6.30 -10.30 6.19
CA SER A 119 -6.79 -10.50 7.55
C SER A 119 -8.24 -10.96 7.50
N THR A 120 -8.55 -12.06 8.15
CA THR A 120 -9.92 -12.55 8.32
C THR A 120 -10.61 -11.97 9.56
N ASN A 121 -9.88 -11.20 10.34
CA ASN A 121 -10.34 -10.60 11.58
C ASN A 121 -9.70 -9.22 11.75
N GLN A 122 -9.89 -8.35 10.74
CA GLN A 122 -9.42 -6.97 10.85
C GLN A 122 -10.19 -6.28 11.97
N GLY A 123 -9.49 -6.02 13.06
CA GLY A 123 -10.05 -5.43 14.27
C GLY A 123 -10.31 -3.93 14.16
N PHE A 124 -10.59 -3.34 15.29
CA PHE A 124 -10.91 -1.93 15.42
C PHE A 124 -9.81 -1.02 14.86
N MET A 125 -10.22 -0.18 13.94
CA MET A 125 -9.54 1.08 13.73
C MET A 125 -10.04 2.04 14.80
N GLY A 126 -9.14 2.72 15.52
CA GLY A 126 -9.51 3.70 16.52
C GLY A 126 -10.44 4.79 15.96
N THR A 127 -11.15 5.51 16.82
CA THR A 127 -12.03 6.62 16.39
C THR A 127 -11.28 7.86 15.99
N ALA A 128 -10.04 8.02 16.46
CA ALA A 128 -9.23 9.20 16.17
C ALA A 128 -8.83 9.25 14.69
N PRO A 129 -8.78 10.45 14.09
CA PRO A 129 -8.13 10.66 12.80
C PRO A 129 -6.64 10.29 12.89
N GLY A 130 -6.05 9.90 11.78
CA GLY A 130 -4.63 9.59 11.68
C GLY A 130 -4.33 8.51 10.66
N TRP A 131 -3.06 8.14 10.59
CA TRP A 131 -2.57 7.11 9.70
C TRP A 131 -2.88 5.72 10.26
N GLU A 132 -3.49 4.90 9.43
CA GLU A 132 -3.75 3.48 9.70
C GLU A 132 -2.75 2.65 8.91
N SER A 133 -1.92 1.91 9.64
CA SER A 133 -0.80 1.14 9.10
C SER A 133 -1.14 -0.31 8.85
N TYR A 134 -0.69 -0.83 7.73
CA TYR A 134 -0.80 -2.23 7.33
C TYR A 134 0.59 -2.76 6.99
N ILE A 135 1.17 -3.54 7.90
CA ILE A 135 2.44 -4.24 7.67
C ILE A 135 2.13 -5.42 6.74
N LEU A 136 2.77 -5.44 5.57
CA LEU A 136 2.51 -6.45 4.57
C LEU A 136 3.02 -7.81 5.02
N THR A 137 2.19 -8.83 4.94
CA THR A 137 2.58 -10.22 5.21
C THR A 137 3.46 -10.78 4.11
N THR A 138 3.31 -10.25 2.90
CA THR A 138 4.17 -10.54 1.75
C THR A 138 4.75 -9.22 1.24
N PRO A 139 6.04 -8.95 1.47
CA PRO A 139 6.68 -7.76 0.90
C PRO A 139 6.56 -7.73 -0.62
N PHE A 140 6.36 -6.54 -1.19
CA PHE A 140 6.15 -6.36 -2.61
C PHE A 140 7.33 -5.63 -3.27
N ILE A 141 7.84 -6.17 -4.36
CA ILE A 141 8.91 -5.53 -5.13
C ILE A 141 8.28 -4.58 -6.16
N TYR A 142 8.51 -3.30 -5.99
CA TYR A 142 8.12 -2.30 -6.97
C TYR A 142 9.13 -2.28 -8.12
N THR A 143 8.67 -2.51 -9.34
CA THR A 143 9.56 -2.61 -10.51
C THR A 143 9.74 -1.28 -11.27
N GLY A 144 9.16 -0.21 -10.77
CA GLY A 144 9.05 1.07 -11.48
C GLY A 144 7.76 1.16 -12.29
N GLY A 145 7.42 2.36 -12.73
CA GLY A 145 6.19 2.61 -13.49
C GLY A 145 4.98 2.85 -12.60
N THR A 146 3.85 2.28 -12.97
CA THR A 146 2.59 2.43 -12.26
C THR A 146 2.40 1.30 -11.25
N LEU A 147 1.88 1.63 -10.08
CA LEU A 147 1.44 0.69 -9.05
C LEU A 147 -0.09 0.73 -8.96
N GLN A 148 -0.66 -0.44 -8.89
CA GLN A 148 -2.09 -0.62 -8.63
C GLN A 148 -2.30 -1.40 -7.35
#